data_390e2158092e14633becd0283d77019c
#
_entry.id   390e2158092e14633becd0283d77019c
#
_cell.length_a   1.000
_cell.length_b   1.000
_cell.length_c   1.000
_cell.angle_alpha   90.00
_cell.angle_beta   90.00
_cell.angle_gamma   90.00
#
_symmetry.space_group_name_H-M   'P 1'
#
loop_
_entity.id
_entity.type
_entity.pdbx_description
1 polymer ?
#
loop_
_entity_poly.entity_id
_entity_poly.type
_entity_poly.pdbx_seq_one_letter_code
_entity_poly.pdbx_strand_id
1 'polypeptide(L)'
;EKTDIWKIFSQKKFVESDYQDDLNRILEKYNEKGYRDARIVADSVVPYDEKTVDVHITVDEGKKYYIKDIQWVGNTVYPTELLSDYLGMKSGDVYNQKLMKKRLTDDDDAVSSLYMDNGYLFYNLVPIERDVTGDSITIEMRMMEGPQARINNVVINGNDRLYEKVVRRELYVKPGQLFSKSDLMRSAREIAQTGHFDPEKMDIQPEPNEENGTVDIVFNLESKANDQIEFSLGWGQTGIIGKLSLKFTNFAIKNLFYPSTYRGIIPQGEGQTFTVSAQTNARYYQAYSLSFLDPWFGGKRPNSLSVSAYYSRQTGVNNSFYNNSWSSSGLYGMGMSYYPGMNNYYNDYYQNSYQASLDPNKVLQLVGVNVGFGKRLKWPDDYFTFTAELGYNWYYLKNWDYLYYMNNGTSNAIVLGLTLARTSIDNPLYTRSGSMFSLNLQITPPAQLFTGKKDWKALRDANTTDSKKELYRWIEYWKIRFKSRTYTPLSNDPQWTPVLMTRFDFGLLGSFNKYLKSPFETFYVGGDGMSGSYTYATETIALRGYDNGVF
;
A
#
# COMPACT_ATOMS: atom_id res chain seq x y z
N GLU A 1 -34.84 -17.59 9.18
CA GLU A 1 -33.38 -17.40 9.14
C GLU A 1 -32.75 -18.37 8.16
N LYS A 2 -32.14 -17.90 7.10
CA LYS A 2 -31.23 -18.69 6.28
C LYS A 2 -29.97 -18.95 7.11
N THR A 3 -29.80 -20.20 7.56
CA THR A 3 -28.56 -20.65 8.19
C THR A 3 -27.44 -20.54 7.16
N ASP A 4 -26.60 -19.52 7.31
CA ASP A 4 -25.41 -19.36 6.51
C ASP A 4 -24.47 -20.54 6.76
N ILE A 5 -24.37 -21.44 5.80
CA ILE A 5 -23.50 -22.63 5.83
C ILE A 5 -22.03 -22.26 6.10
N TRP A 6 -21.64 -21.02 5.84
CA TRP A 6 -20.29 -20.49 6.02
C TRP A 6 -19.94 -20.08 7.47
N LYS A 7 -20.93 -20.07 8.39
CA LYS A 7 -20.72 -19.71 9.80
C LYS A 7 -20.58 -20.92 10.72
N ILE A 8 -20.03 -22.02 10.24
CA ILE A 8 -19.84 -23.27 10.98
C ILE A 8 -19.01 -23.08 12.27
N PHE A 9 -18.16 -22.07 12.33
CA PHE A 9 -17.29 -21.77 13.48
C PHE A 9 -17.74 -20.60 14.35
N SER A 10 -18.84 -19.92 14.04
CA SER A 10 -19.38 -18.86 14.88
C SER A 10 -20.43 -19.44 15.84
N GLN A 11 -20.12 -19.47 17.13
CA GLN A 11 -21.15 -19.75 18.14
C GLN A 11 -22.14 -18.59 18.15
N LYS A 12 -23.40 -18.86 17.87
CA LYS A 12 -24.49 -17.89 18.08
C LYS A 12 -24.66 -17.76 19.59
N LYS A 13 -24.21 -16.69 20.17
CA LYS A 13 -24.40 -16.35 21.58
C LYS A 13 -25.44 -15.26 21.69
N PHE A 14 -26.39 -15.42 22.61
CA PHE A 14 -27.23 -14.31 23.02
C PHE A 14 -26.38 -13.38 23.93
N VAL A 15 -26.29 -12.12 23.55
CA VAL A 15 -25.58 -11.07 24.30
C VAL A 15 -26.60 -9.99 24.61
N GLU A 16 -26.94 -9.84 25.88
CA GLU A 16 -28.03 -8.96 26.34
C GLU A 16 -27.75 -7.48 26.00
N SER A 17 -26.47 -7.06 26.08
CA SER A 17 -26.07 -5.70 25.67
C SER A 17 -26.32 -5.40 24.20
N ASP A 18 -26.20 -6.39 23.32
CA ASP A 18 -26.36 -6.23 21.89
C ASP A 18 -27.81 -6.39 21.44
N TYR A 19 -28.66 -6.95 22.31
CA TYR A 19 -30.04 -7.29 21.98
C TYR A 19 -30.88 -6.04 21.62
N GLN A 20 -30.70 -4.93 22.37
CA GLN A 20 -31.39 -3.67 22.09
C GLN A 20 -30.96 -3.07 20.74
N ASP A 21 -29.69 -3.19 20.41
CA ASP A 21 -29.18 -2.78 19.11
C ASP A 21 -29.72 -3.65 17.98
N ASP A 22 -29.90 -4.95 18.21
CA ASP A 22 -30.49 -5.87 17.24
C ASP A 22 -31.99 -5.57 16.99
N LEU A 23 -32.75 -5.20 18.03
CA LEU A 23 -34.14 -4.74 17.88
C LEU A 23 -34.21 -3.46 17.03
N ASN A 24 -33.33 -2.49 17.28
CA ASN A 24 -33.24 -1.28 16.47
C ASN A 24 -32.88 -1.58 15.02
N ARG A 25 -31.95 -2.50 14.78
CA ARG A 25 -31.58 -2.95 13.42
C ARG A 25 -32.74 -3.60 12.68
N ILE A 26 -33.62 -4.32 13.39
CA ILE A 26 -34.83 -4.89 12.77
C ILE A 26 -35.71 -3.74 12.27
N LEU A 27 -36.00 -2.75 13.11
CA LEU A 27 -36.81 -1.59 12.73
C LEU A 27 -36.17 -0.79 11.58
N GLU A 28 -34.85 -0.58 11.61
CA GLU A 28 -34.12 0.03 10.49
C GLU A 28 -34.29 -0.73 9.19
N LYS A 29 -34.29 -2.07 9.21
CA LYS A 29 -34.51 -2.92 8.03
C LYS A 29 -35.93 -2.80 7.48
N TYR A 30 -36.93 -2.63 8.33
CA TYR A 30 -38.27 -2.33 7.89
C TYR A 30 -38.36 -0.94 7.27
N ASN A 31 -37.76 0.08 7.91
CA ASN A 31 -37.69 1.43 7.39
C ASN A 31 -36.97 1.52 6.04
N GLU A 32 -35.86 0.77 5.85
CA GLU A 32 -35.18 0.66 4.54
C GLU A 32 -36.09 0.15 3.43
N LYS A 33 -37.11 -0.66 3.78
CA LYS A 33 -38.07 -1.21 2.82
C LYS A 33 -39.34 -0.36 2.67
N GLY A 34 -39.42 0.78 3.34
CA GLY A 34 -40.53 1.73 3.28
C GLY A 34 -41.60 1.55 4.35
N TYR A 35 -41.41 0.66 5.32
CA TYR A 35 -42.33 0.48 6.43
C TYR A 35 -41.98 1.48 7.55
N ARG A 36 -42.35 2.73 7.36
CA ARG A 36 -42.04 3.84 8.26
C ARG A 36 -42.59 3.64 9.66
N ASP A 37 -43.79 3.11 9.79
CA ASP A 37 -44.53 2.97 11.05
C ASP A 37 -44.27 1.61 11.72
N ALA A 38 -43.30 0.84 11.22
CA ALA A 38 -42.94 -0.45 11.80
C ALA A 38 -42.51 -0.29 13.27
N ARG A 39 -43.08 -1.14 14.12
CA ARG A 39 -42.80 -1.13 15.58
C ARG A 39 -42.75 -2.53 16.12
N ILE A 40 -41.95 -2.72 17.15
CA ILE A 40 -41.95 -3.96 17.92
C ILE A 40 -43.08 -3.84 18.95
N VAL A 41 -44.04 -4.76 18.85
CA VAL A 41 -45.23 -4.80 19.73
C VAL A 41 -44.92 -5.57 20.99
N ALA A 42 -44.15 -6.63 20.87
CA ALA A 42 -43.71 -7.44 22.00
C ALA A 42 -42.39 -8.13 21.66
N ASP A 43 -41.56 -8.27 22.65
CA ASP A 43 -40.35 -9.08 22.61
C ASP A 43 -40.21 -9.87 23.91
N SER A 44 -39.70 -11.07 23.81
CA SER A 44 -39.41 -11.91 24.96
C SER A 44 -38.25 -12.86 24.70
N VAL A 45 -37.43 -13.05 25.72
CA VAL A 45 -36.33 -14.01 25.72
C VAL A 45 -36.65 -15.07 26.78
N VAL A 46 -36.87 -16.31 26.34
CA VAL A 46 -37.26 -17.41 27.23
C VAL A 46 -36.18 -18.50 27.20
N PRO A 47 -35.72 -19.02 28.35
CA PRO A 47 -34.82 -20.16 28.37
C PRO A 47 -35.48 -21.39 27.69
N TYR A 48 -34.81 -21.95 26.68
CA TYR A 48 -35.25 -23.19 26.04
C TYR A 48 -34.66 -24.39 26.76
N ASP A 49 -33.38 -24.33 27.10
CA ASP A 49 -32.68 -25.33 27.91
C ASP A 49 -31.60 -24.67 28.77
N GLU A 50 -30.75 -25.47 29.45
CA GLU A 50 -29.66 -24.95 30.30
C GLU A 50 -28.62 -24.10 29.56
N LYS A 51 -28.59 -24.12 28.22
CA LYS A 51 -27.54 -23.48 27.39
C LYS A 51 -28.08 -22.59 26.28
N THR A 52 -29.38 -22.65 26.00
CA THR A 52 -29.98 -21.94 24.86
C THR A 52 -31.21 -21.14 25.29
N VAL A 53 -31.48 -20.07 24.56
CA VAL A 53 -32.66 -19.22 24.73
C VAL A 53 -33.43 -19.11 23.41
N ASP A 54 -34.75 -19.04 23.51
CA ASP A 54 -35.62 -18.67 22.42
C ASP A 54 -35.97 -17.21 22.50
N VAL A 55 -35.82 -16.51 21.38
CA VAL A 55 -36.15 -15.11 21.24
C VAL A 55 -37.39 -14.95 20.37
N HIS A 56 -38.46 -14.43 20.95
CA HIS A 56 -39.72 -14.15 20.27
C HIS A 56 -39.87 -12.64 20.08
N ILE A 57 -39.97 -12.22 18.84
CA ILE A 57 -40.15 -10.80 18.49
C ILE A 57 -41.41 -10.68 17.63
N THR A 58 -42.36 -9.88 18.08
CA THR A 58 -43.58 -9.57 17.35
C THR A 58 -43.49 -8.16 16.77
N VAL A 59 -43.56 -8.07 15.45
CA VAL A 59 -43.44 -6.78 14.74
C VAL A 59 -44.79 -6.47 14.08
N ASP A 60 -45.24 -5.23 14.30
CA ASP A 60 -46.32 -4.63 13.53
C ASP A 60 -45.66 -3.82 12.40
N GLU A 61 -45.77 -4.28 11.16
CA GLU A 61 -45.07 -3.68 10.01
C GLU A 61 -45.68 -2.33 9.60
N GLY A 62 -46.96 -2.13 9.87
CA GLY A 62 -47.70 -0.96 9.36
C GLY A 62 -47.89 -0.98 7.86
N LYS A 63 -47.96 0.20 7.25
CA LYS A 63 -48.10 0.37 5.79
C LYS A 63 -46.73 0.64 5.15
N LYS A 64 -46.61 0.25 3.89
CA LYS A 64 -45.48 0.60 3.05
C LYS A 64 -45.72 1.97 2.40
N TYR A 65 -44.77 2.89 2.56
CA TYR A 65 -44.87 4.27 2.07
C TYR A 65 -44.01 4.50 0.83
N TYR A 66 -44.49 5.40 -0.04
CA TYR A 66 -43.83 5.86 -1.25
C TYR A 66 -43.67 7.38 -1.23
N ILE A 67 -42.66 7.89 -1.92
CA ILE A 67 -42.44 9.32 -2.09
C ILE A 67 -43.46 9.85 -3.13
N LYS A 68 -44.31 10.80 -2.73
CA LYS A 68 -45.25 11.47 -3.63
C LYS A 68 -44.55 12.62 -4.35
N ASP A 69 -43.85 13.47 -3.61
CA ASP A 69 -43.18 14.66 -4.15
C ASP A 69 -42.04 15.07 -3.21
N ILE A 70 -40.98 15.72 -3.78
CA ILE A 70 -39.87 16.29 -3.03
C ILE A 70 -39.76 17.77 -3.36
N GLN A 71 -40.02 18.63 -2.38
CA GLN A 71 -40.01 20.06 -2.52
C GLN A 71 -38.80 20.69 -1.83
N TRP A 72 -38.00 21.41 -2.62
CA TRP A 72 -36.85 22.14 -2.07
C TRP A 72 -37.28 23.57 -1.72
N VAL A 73 -36.94 24.01 -0.50
CA VAL A 73 -37.30 25.33 -0.01
C VAL A 73 -36.08 25.98 0.62
N GLY A 74 -35.71 27.17 0.17
CA GLY A 74 -34.60 27.96 0.68
C GLY A 74 -33.28 27.76 -0.07
N ASN A 75 -33.28 27.01 -1.15
CA ASN A 75 -32.12 26.83 -2.02
C ASN A 75 -32.00 28.01 -3.00
N THR A 76 -31.01 28.87 -2.77
CA THR A 76 -30.73 30.04 -3.62
C THR A 76 -29.42 29.93 -4.38
N VAL A 77 -28.49 29.12 -3.89
CA VAL A 77 -27.15 28.94 -4.45
C VAL A 77 -27.14 27.89 -5.55
N TYR A 78 -27.83 26.77 -5.34
CA TYR A 78 -27.91 25.70 -6.34
C TYR A 78 -29.32 25.45 -6.81
N PRO A 79 -29.51 25.16 -8.12
CA PRO A 79 -30.83 24.89 -8.67
C PRO A 79 -31.42 23.58 -8.15
N THR A 80 -32.73 23.50 -8.07
CA THR A 80 -33.49 22.33 -7.56
C THR A 80 -33.15 21.05 -8.32
N GLU A 81 -32.93 21.14 -9.63
CA GLU A 81 -32.61 20.01 -10.49
C GLU A 81 -31.31 19.36 -10.07
N LEU A 82 -30.28 20.18 -9.81
CA LEU A 82 -28.98 19.69 -9.37
C LEU A 82 -29.06 18.99 -7.99
N LEU A 83 -29.79 19.61 -7.05
CA LEU A 83 -29.95 19.03 -5.70
C LEU A 83 -30.73 17.71 -5.75
N SER A 84 -31.74 17.61 -6.63
CA SER A 84 -32.53 16.41 -6.85
C SER A 84 -31.67 15.28 -7.48
N ASP A 85 -30.77 15.62 -8.40
CA ASP A 85 -29.85 14.66 -9.01
C ASP A 85 -28.85 14.13 -7.95
N TYR A 86 -28.31 14.99 -7.08
CA TYR A 86 -27.46 14.58 -5.97
C TYR A 86 -28.19 13.70 -4.95
N LEU A 87 -29.46 14.02 -4.65
CA LEU A 87 -30.29 13.19 -3.77
C LEU A 87 -30.54 11.81 -4.37
N GLY A 88 -30.77 11.73 -5.69
CA GLY A 88 -30.96 10.48 -6.41
C GLY A 88 -32.27 9.74 -6.08
N MET A 89 -33.23 10.39 -5.40
CA MET A 89 -34.56 9.87 -5.07
C MET A 89 -35.62 10.64 -5.86
N LYS A 90 -36.67 9.94 -6.29
CA LYS A 90 -37.72 10.48 -7.17
C LYS A 90 -39.13 10.16 -6.67
N SER A 91 -40.10 10.89 -7.16
CA SER A 91 -41.51 10.56 -6.97
C SER A 91 -41.80 9.13 -7.45
N GLY A 92 -42.51 8.36 -6.65
CA GLY A 92 -42.81 6.95 -6.86
C GLY A 92 -41.82 5.97 -6.22
N ASP A 93 -40.64 6.43 -5.76
CA ASP A 93 -39.69 5.58 -5.05
C ASP A 93 -40.21 5.19 -3.67
N VAL A 94 -39.74 4.06 -3.19
CA VAL A 94 -40.02 3.62 -1.82
C VAL A 94 -39.38 4.59 -0.82
N TYR A 95 -40.19 5.02 0.17
CA TYR A 95 -39.68 5.91 1.20
C TYR A 95 -38.65 5.20 2.09
N ASN A 96 -37.39 5.56 1.93
CA ASN A 96 -36.26 4.98 2.64
C ASN A 96 -35.49 6.08 3.38
N GLN A 97 -35.76 6.21 4.68
CA GLN A 97 -35.12 7.24 5.54
C GLN A 97 -33.61 7.10 5.59
N LYS A 98 -33.11 5.87 5.64
CA LYS A 98 -31.66 5.62 5.72
C LYS A 98 -30.94 6.04 4.45
N LEU A 99 -31.51 5.69 3.29
CA LEU A 99 -30.97 6.12 1.99
C LEU A 99 -31.02 7.65 1.88
N MET A 100 -32.13 8.26 2.29
CA MET A 100 -32.28 9.72 2.28
C MET A 100 -31.22 10.38 3.15
N LYS A 101 -31.05 9.96 4.40
CA LYS A 101 -29.98 10.47 5.28
C LYS A 101 -28.60 10.31 4.63
N LYS A 102 -28.33 9.14 4.09
CA LYS A 102 -27.07 8.83 3.42
C LYS A 102 -26.79 9.80 2.27
N ARG A 103 -27.77 10.02 1.40
CA ARG A 103 -27.63 10.93 0.23
C ARG A 103 -27.65 12.41 0.62
N LEU A 104 -28.21 12.77 1.77
CA LEU A 104 -28.19 14.14 2.26
C LEU A 104 -26.90 14.51 2.98
N THR A 105 -26.30 13.56 3.77
CA THR A 105 -25.22 13.92 4.73
C THR A 105 -24.02 12.99 4.71
N ASP A 106 -24.20 11.67 4.52
CA ASP A 106 -23.17 10.67 4.88
C ASP A 106 -22.27 10.27 3.69
N ASP A 107 -22.77 10.34 2.47
CA ASP A 107 -21.98 10.01 1.27
C ASP A 107 -20.96 11.12 0.95
N ASP A 108 -19.87 10.74 0.30
CA ASP A 108 -18.87 11.70 -0.18
C ASP A 108 -19.46 12.67 -1.21
N ASP A 109 -20.43 12.21 -2.00
CA ASP A 109 -21.20 12.98 -2.98
C ASP A 109 -22.59 13.40 -2.45
N ALA A 110 -22.77 13.49 -1.13
CA ALA A 110 -24.01 13.96 -0.51
C ALA A 110 -24.30 15.43 -0.83
N VAL A 111 -25.58 15.81 -0.73
CA VAL A 111 -26.00 17.21 -0.91
C VAL A 111 -25.24 18.15 0.03
N SER A 112 -25.03 17.75 1.30
CA SER A 112 -24.25 18.54 2.27
C SER A 112 -22.80 18.73 1.84
N SER A 113 -22.20 17.75 1.18
CA SER A 113 -20.81 17.84 0.71
C SER A 113 -20.68 18.91 -0.39
N LEU A 114 -21.67 19.02 -1.31
CA LEU A 114 -21.69 20.07 -2.32
C LEU A 114 -21.64 21.48 -1.72
N TYR A 115 -22.36 21.72 -0.62
CA TYR A 115 -22.35 23.01 0.09
C TYR A 115 -21.06 23.20 0.89
N MET A 116 -20.69 22.20 1.70
CA MET A 116 -19.53 22.29 2.58
C MET A 116 -18.19 22.40 1.81
N ASP A 117 -18.10 21.85 0.61
CA ASP A 117 -16.89 21.97 -0.23
C ASP A 117 -16.76 23.35 -0.88
N ASN A 118 -17.83 24.12 -0.90
CA ASN A 118 -17.85 25.48 -1.40
C ASN A 118 -17.96 26.55 -0.30
N GLY A 119 -17.62 26.21 0.93
CA GLY A 119 -17.50 27.16 2.04
C GLY A 119 -18.76 27.33 2.89
N TYR A 120 -19.89 26.70 2.56
CA TYR A 120 -21.14 26.86 3.29
C TYR A 120 -21.17 25.98 4.55
N LEU A 121 -20.31 26.30 5.51
CA LEU A 121 -20.20 25.57 6.78
C LEU A 121 -21.46 25.70 7.65
N PHE A 122 -22.13 26.86 7.58
CA PHE A 122 -23.35 27.16 8.34
C PHE A 122 -24.62 26.61 7.70
N TYR A 123 -24.46 25.81 6.64
CA TYR A 123 -25.54 25.12 5.94
C TYR A 123 -26.27 24.16 6.88
N ASN A 124 -27.61 24.23 6.82
CA ASN A 124 -28.49 23.31 7.53
C ASN A 124 -29.63 22.86 6.62
N LEU A 125 -29.86 21.56 6.53
CA LEU A 125 -30.92 20.95 5.76
C LEU A 125 -31.74 20.02 6.65
N VAL A 126 -33.04 20.26 6.73
CA VAL A 126 -33.97 19.45 7.50
C VAL A 126 -35.04 18.90 6.55
N PRO A 127 -35.11 17.58 6.33
CA PRO A 127 -36.21 16.97 5.63
C PRO A 127 -37.45 16.93 6.53
N ILE A 128 -38.56 17.46 6.07
CA ILE A 128 -39.83 17.52 6.80
C ILE A 128 -40.88 16.75 6.01
N GLU A 129 -41.51 15.77 6.64
CA GLU A 129 -42.66 15.07 6.10
C GLU A 129 -43.87 15.97 6.22
N ARG A 130 -44.40 16.50 5.12
CA ARG A 130 -45.46 17.49 5.11
C ARG A 130 -46.86 16.90 5.08
N ASP A 131 -47.09 16.03 4.10
CA ASP A 131 -48.39 15.42 3.87
C ASP A 131 -48.24 13.90 3.76
N VAL A 132 -48.91 13.18 4.64
CA VAL A 132 -48.99 11.71 4.60
C VAL A 132 -50.44 11.37 4.18
N THR A 133 -50.62 11.03 2.92
CA THR A 133 -51.96 10.71 2.37
C THR A 133 -51.98 9.26 1.91
N GLY A 134 -52.68 8.41 2.66
CA GLY A 134 -52.79 6.96 2.33
C GLY A 134 -51.48 6.23 2.55
N ASP A 135 -50.73 6.00 1.49
CA ASP A 135 -49.44 5.34 1.44
C ASP A 135 -48.32 6.22 0.83
N SER A 136 -48.59 7.49 0.68
CA SER A 136 -47.70 8.42 -0.04
C SER A 136 -47.33 9.60 0.84
N ILE A 137 -46.04 10.00 0.78
CA ILE A 137 -45.44 11.05 1.61
C ILE A 137 -44.88 12.16 0.71
N THR A 138 -45.26 13.42 0.99
CA THR A 138 -44.62 14.61 0.42
C THR A 138 -43.51 15.07 1.38
N ILE A 139 -42.30 15.25 0.89
CA ILE A 139 -41.14 15.64 1.67
C ILE A 139 -40.74 17.07 1.30
N GLU A 140 -40.71 17.96 2.28
CA GLU A 140 -40.15 19.31 2.14
C GLU A 140 -38.70 19.32 2.64
N MET A 141 -37.76 19.58 1.72
CA MET A 141 -36.36 19.78 2.01
C MET A 141 -36.13 21.23 2.39
N ARG A 142 -36.27 21.54 3.67
CA ARG A 142 -36.10 22.92 4.17
C ARG A 142 -34.62 23.20 4.41
N MET A 143 -34.10 24.20 3.71
CA MET A 143 -32.70 24.55 3.67
C MET A 143 -32.44 25.96 4.19
N MET A 144 -31.37 26.09 4.97
CA MET A 144 -30.74 27.36 5.34
C MET A 144 -29.30 27.30 4.86
N GLU A 145 -28.96 28.08 3.83
CA GLU A 145 -27.62 27.98 3.21
C GLU A 145 -26.54 28.70 4.01
N GLY A 146 -26.90 29.78 4.69
CA GLY A 146 -25.96 30.58 5.47
C GLY A 146 -24.87 31.29 4.65
N PRO A 147 -24.00 32.05 5.28
CA PRO A 147 -22.83 32.67 4.62
C PRO A 147 -21.72 31.66 4.40
N GLN A 148 -20.84 31.96 3.41
CA GLN A 148 -19.60 31.21 3.24
C GLN A 148 -18.62 31.49 4.38
N ALA A 149 -18.04 30.45 4.95
CA ALA A 149 -16.99 30.53 5.97
C ALA A 149 -15.60 30.51 5.33
N ARG A 150 -14.71 31.35 5.84
CA ARG A 150 -13.28 31.32 5.51
C ARG A 150 -12.48 30.79 6.69
N ILE A 151 -11.43 30.01 6.38
CA ILE A 151 -10.51 29.52 7.39
C ILE A 151 -9.71 30.72 7.94
N ASN A 152 -9.85 30.99 9.24
CA ASN A 152 -9.10 32.03 9.93
C ASN A 152 -7.76 31.49 10.43
N ASN A 153 -7.78 30.39 11.19
CA ASN A 153 -6.57 29.81 11.74
C ASN A 153 -6.60 28.27 11.63
N VAL A 154 -5.42 27.64 11.66
CA VAL A 154 -5.25 26.20 11.74
C VAL A 154 -4.30 25.88 12.89
N VAL A 155 -4.83 25.27 13.93
CA VAL A 155 -4.11 24.88 15.15
C VAL A 155 -3.77 23.39 15.08
N ILE A 156 -2.55 23.04 15.45
CA ILE A 156 -2.06 21.65 15.48
C ILE A 156 -1.58 21.34 16.89
N ASN A 157 -2.21 20.38 17.54
CA ASN A 157 -1.87 19.91 18.88
C ASN A 157 -1.36 18.46 18.82
N GLY A 158 -0.49 18.06 19.76
CA GLY A 158 -0.05 16.68 19.93
C GLY A 158 1.04 16.21 18.96
N ASN A 159 1.73 17.13 18.28
CA ASN A 159 2.85 16.85 17.39
C ASN A 159 4.21 16.84 18.11
N ASP A 160 4.30 16.21 19.27
CA ASP A 160 5.46 16.27 20.17
C ASP A 160 6.76 15.73 19.57
N ARG A 161 6.66 14.80 18.64
CA ARG A 161 7.82 14.12 18.02
C ARG A 161 8.29 14.74 16.71
N LEU A 162 7.42 15.46 16.00
CA LEU A 162 7.73 16.13 14.74
C LEU A 162 7.81 17.64 14.89
N TYR A 163 8.52 18.28 13.99
CA TYR A 163 8.40 19.72 13.83
C TYR A 163 7.04 20.07 13.20
N GLU A 164 6.40 21.12 13.70
CA GLU A 164 5.08 21.55 13.24
C GLU A 164 5.02 21.73 11.70
N LYS A 165 6.08 22.26 11.11
CA LYS A 165 6.19 22.43 9.65
C LYS A 165 6.01 21.13 8.87
N VAL A 166 6.33 19.96 9.48
CA VAL A 166 6.19 18.64 8.84
C VAL A 166 4.72 18.25 8.74
N VAL A 167 3.92 18.56 9.76
CA VAL A 167 2.48 18.35 9.73
C VAL A 167 1.80 19.37 8.84
N ARG A 168 2.14 20.65 9.02
CA ARG A 168 1.51 21.77 8.32
C ARG A 168 1.65 21.69 6.80
N ARG A 169 2.73 21.12 6.28
CA ARG A 169 2.94 20.94 4.82
C ARG A 169 2.03 19.91 4.18
N GLU A 170 1.49 18.97 4.97
CA GLU A 170 0.55 17.95 4.49
C GLU A 170 -0.91 18.46 4.45
N LEU A 171 -1.16 19.67 5.00
CA LEU A 171 -2.50 20.25 5.05
C LEU A 171 -2.90 20.88 3.72
N TYR A 172 -4.09 20.55 3.26
CA TYR A 172 -4.77 21.21 2.14
C TYR A 172 -5.55 22.43 2.61
N VAL A 173 -6.00 22.45 3.86
CA VAL A 173 -6.68 23.59 4.50
C VAL A 173 -5.67 24.63 4.94
N LYS A 174 -5.86 25.89 4.50
CA LYS A 174 -4.94 27.00 4.82
C LYS A 174 -5.70 28.25 5.20
N PRO A 175 -5.16 29.09 6.13
CA PRO A 175 -5.76 30.37 6.48
C PRO A 175 -6.05 31.22 5.23
N GLY A 176 -7.22 31.86 5.20
CA GLY A 176 -7.72 32.70 4.13
C GLY A 176 -8.45 31.98 3.00
N GLN A 177 -8.38 30.66 2.89
CA GLN A 177 -9.16 29.87 1.93
C GLN A 177 -10.63 29.72 2.40
N LEU A 178 -11.52 29.43 1.45
CA LEU A 178 -12.86 28.98 1.81
C LEU A 178 -12.79 27.62 2.51
N PHE A 179 -13.71 27.38 3.42
CA PHE A 179 -13.85 26.09 4.05
C PHE A 179 -14.21 25.03 3.00
N SER A 180 -13.61 23.85 3.10
CA SER A 180 -13.93 22.69 2.25
C SER A 180 -13.83 21.44 3.10
N LYS A 181 -14.93 20.68 3.17
CA LYS A 181 -15.01 19.39 3.88
C LYS A 181 -14.07 18.37 3.23
N SER A 182 -14.03 18.33 1.90
CA SER A 182 -13.16 17.42 1.15
C SER A 182 -11.67 17.71 1.39
N ASP A 183 -11.26 18.98 1.40
CA ASP A 183 -9.89 19.37 1.72
C ASP A 183 -9.51 19.07 3.18
N LEU A 184 -10.47 19.21 4.10
CA LEU A 184 -10.28 18.84 5.50
C LEU A 184 -10.07 17.33 5.67
N MET A 185 -10.96 16.52 5.08
CA MET A 185 -10.85 15.06 5.11
C MET A 185 -9.60 14.56 4.38
N ARG A 186 -9.22 15.25 3.31
CA ARG A 186 -7.97 14.97 2.61
C ARG A 186 -6.76 15.27 3.48
N SER A 187 -6.75 16.41 4.19
CA SER A 187 -5.69 16.74 5.14
C SER A 187 -5.55 15.68 6.23
N ALA A 188 -6.67 15.21 6.78
CA ALA A 188 -6.70 14.13 7.75
C ALA A 188 -6.06 12.84 7.20
N ARG A 189 -6.43 12.47 5.99
CA ARG A 189 -5.90 11.27 5.30
C ARG A 189 -4.40 11.37 5.02
N GLU A 190 -3.93 12.53 4.55
CA GLU A 190 -2.49 12.75 4.29
C GLU A 190 -1.69 12.69 5.60
N ILE A 191 -2.18 13.28 6.70
CA ILE A 191 -1.54 13.17 8.02
C ILE A 191 -1.50 11.70 8.47
N ALA A 192 -2.60 10.96 8.36
CA ALA A 192 -2.66 9.55 8.73
C ALA A 192 -1.69 8.69 7.90
N GLN A 193 -1.57 8.97 6.59
CA GLN A 193 -0.66 8.26 5.69
C GLN A 193 0.82 8.49 6.00
N THR A 194 1.18 9.57 6.68
CA THR A 194 2.56 9.76 7.15
C THR A 194 3.01 8.67 8.13
N GLY A 195 2.06 8.02 8.82
CA GLY A 195 2.30 6.98 9.82
C GLY A 195 2.88 7.47 11.13
N HIS A 196 3.00 8.78 11.33
CA HIS A 196 3.55 9.39 12.54
C HIS A 196 2.50 9.64 13.64
N PHE A 197 1.23 9.51 13.29
CA PHE A 197 0.09 9.74 14.19
C PHE A 197 -0.82 8.53 14.21
N ASP A 198 -1.57 8.36 15.30
CA ASP A 198 -2.57 7.33 15.43
C ASP A 198 -3.89 7.80 14.76
N PRO A 199 -4.32 7.14 13.66
CA PRO A 199 -5.53 7.56 12.96
C PRO A 199 -6.81 7.42 13.78
N GLU A 200 -6.85 6.48 14.74
CA GLU A 200 -8.04 6.22 15.58
C GLU A 200 -8.21 7.28 16.67
N LYS A 201 -7.13 8.00 17.00
CA LYS A 201 -7.11 9.04 18.02
C LYS A 201 -6.99 10.45 17.44
N MET A 202 -7.09 10.55 16.12
CA MET A 202 -7.08 11.84 15.44
C MET A 202 -8.47 12.46 15.54
N ASP A 203 -8.55 13.64 16.17
CA ASP A 203 -9.77 14.41 16.27
C ASP A 203 -9.60 15.77 15.60
N ILE A 204 -10.52 16.10 14.70
CA ILE A 204 -10.48 17.32 13.90
C ILE A 204 -11.74 18.10 14.15
N GLN A 205 -11.59 19.26 14.77
CA GLN A 205 -12.69 20.08 15.21
C GLN A 205 -12.70 21.41 14.43
N PRO A 206 -13.65 21.61 13.52
CA PRO A 206 -13.97 22.94 13.02
C PRO A 206 -14.68 23.75 14.09
N GLU A 207 -14.13 24.88 14.46
CA GLU A 207 -14.71 25.84 15.44
C GLU A 207 -15.25 27.05 14.66
N PRO A 208 -16.56 27.06 14.32
CA PRO A 208 -17.15 28.13 13.52
C PRO A 208 -17.38 29.38 14.36
N ASN A 209 -17.12 30.54 13.73
CA ASN A 209 -17.49 31.85 14.26
C ASN A 209 -18.50 32.52 13.31
N GLU A 210 -19.76 32.44 13.64
CA GLU A 210 -20.85 32.95 12.80
C GLU A 210 -20.81 34.48 12.66
N GLU A 211 -20.37 35.20 13.70
CA GLU A 211 -20.35 36.68 13.69
C GLU A 211 -19.40 37.22 12.61
N ASN A 212 -18.27 36.53 12.38
CA ASN A 212 -17.25 36.96 11.45
C ASN A 212 -17.26 36.15 10.12
N GLY A 213 -18.12 35.14 10.00
CA GLY A 213 -18.13 34.23 8.85
C GLY A 213 -16.79 33.46 8.69
N THR A 214 -16.15 33.11 9.80
CA THR A 214 -14.86 32.42 9.81
C THR A 214 -14.93 31.09 10.55
N VAL A 215 -13.92 30.26 10.34
CA VAL A 215 -13.77 28.98 11.04
C VAL A 215 -12.31 28.77 11.43
N ASP A 216 -12.05 28.40 12.66
CA ASP A 216 -10.77 27.89 13.11
C ASP A 216 -10.80 26.35 13.03
N ILE A 217 -9.72 25.75 12.57
CA ILE A 217 -9.62 24.30 12.43
C ILE A 217 -8.58 23.80 13.42
N VAL A 218 -9.00 22.97 14.36
CA VAL A 218 -8.13 22.37 15.37
C VAL A 218 -7.89 20.91 15.06
N PHE A 219 -6.63 20.56 14.82
CA PHE A 219 -6.16 19.18 14.66
C PHE A 219 -5.59 18.71 16.01
N ASN A 220 -6.29 17.83 16.70
CA ASN A 220 -5.79 17.15 17.88
C ASN A 220 -5.23 15.80 17.45
N LEU A 221 -3.91 15.67 17.49
CA LEU A 221 -3.16 14.52 17.02
C LEU A 221 -2.54 13.78 18.20
N GLU A 222 -2.38 12.48 18.09
CA GLU A 222 -1.57 11.71 19.04
C GLU A 222 -0.36 11.13 18.31
N SER A 223 0.84 11.56 18.71
CA SER A 223 2.10 11.11 18.10
C SER A 223 2.36 9.64 18.39
N LYS A 224 2.63 8.85 17.35
CA LYS A 224 2.93 7.43 17.41
C LYS A 224 4.40 7.15 17.14
N ALA A 225 5.02 6.27 17.93
CA ALA A 225 6.34 5.74 17.61
C ALA A 225 6.24 4.82 16.39
N ASN A 226 7.00 5.12 15.36
CA ASN A 226 6.92 4.49 14.05
C ASN A 226 8.27 3.89 13.61
N ASP A 227 9.27 3.97 14.48
CA ASP A 227 10.55 3.34 14.24
C ASP A 227 10.39 1.82 14.30
N GLN A 228 11.00 1.10 13.37
CA GLN A 228 10.81 -0.33 13.20
C GLN A 228 12.14 -1.06 13.32
N ILE A 229 12.15 -2.13 14.10
CA ILE A 229 13.20 -3.12 14.13
C ILE A 229 12.62 -4.39 13.54
N GLU A 230 13.11 -4.78 12.37
CA GLU A 230 12.72 -6.01 11.70
C GLU A 230 13.84 -7.03 11.91
N PHE A 231 13.50 -8.12 12.57
CA PHE A 231 14.35 -9.29 12.66
C PHE A 231 13.64 -10.47 12.01
N SER A 232 14.29 -11.09 11.03
CA SER A 232 13.74 -12.28 10.38
C SER A 232 14.78 -13.36 10.26
N LEU A 233 14.34 -14.59 10.51
CA LEU A 233 15.11 -15.81 10.29
C LEU A 233 14.36 -16.65 9.26
N GLY A 234 15.06 -17.04 8.19
CA GLY A 234 14.56 -17.93 7.18
C GLY A 234 15.42 -19.18 7.09
N TRP A 235 14.82 -20.29 6.71
CA TRP A 235 15.53 -21.54 6.39
C TRP A 235 15.35 -21.82 4.91
N GLY A 236 16.45 -22.00 4.19
CA GLY A 236 16.47 -22.33 2.77
C GLY A 236 17.43 -23.47 2.44
N GLN A 237 17.56 -23.80 1.17
CA GLN A 237 18.48 -24.82 0.68
C GLN A 237 19.95 -24.56 1.08
N THR A 238 20.31 -23.29 1.28
CA THR A 238 21.65 -22.85 1.67
C THR A 238 21.83 -22.63 3.17
N GLY A 239 20.87 -23.08 4.00
CA GLY A 239 20.88 -22.96 5.45
C GLY A 239 20.05 -21.80 5.98
N ILE A 240 20.39 -21.32 7.18
CA ILE A 240 19.67 -20.24 7.87
C ILE A 240 20.10 -18.89 7.30
N ILE A 241 19.14 -18.06 6.95
CA ILE A 241 19.32 -16.67 6.55
C ILE A 241 18.77 -15.77 7.66
N GLY A 242 19.61 -14.92 8.20
CA GLY A 242 19.24 -13.88 9.16
C GLY A 242 19.19 -12.51 8.47
N LYS A 243 18.15 -11.73 8.75
CA LYS A 243 18.03 -10.32 8.35
C LYS A 243 17.75 -9.47 9.58
N LEU A 244 18.49 -8.38 9.72
CA LEU A 244 18.23 -7.31 10.68
C LEU A 244 18.05 -6.01 9.90
N SER A 245 16.96 -5.32 10.13
CA SER A 245 16.70 -4.00 9.54
C SER A 245 16.23 -3.03 10.61
N LEU A 246 16.89 -1.88 10.68
CA LEU A 246 16.56 -0.76 11.55
C LEU A 246 16.05 0.36 10.68
N LYS A 247 14.77 0.72 10.84
CA LYS A 247 14.12 1.79 10.07
C LYS A 247 13.66 2.89 11.01
N PHE A 248 14.24 4.06 10.84
CA PHE A 248 13.92 5.29 11.58
C PHE A 248 13.10 6.20 10.66
N THR A 249 11.85 6.43 11.00
CA THR A 249 10.89 7.10 10.12
C THR A 249 10.77 8.60 10.36
N ASN A 250 11.26 9.08 11.50
CA ASN A 250 11.24 10.49 11.86
C ASN A 250 12.65 11.09 11.92
N PHE A 251 13.53 10.67 11.06
CA PHE A 251 14.93 11.12 11.04
C PHE A 251 15.03 12.62 10.67
N ALA A 252 16.06 13.28 11.18
CA ALA A 252 16.36 14.68 10.90
C ALA A 252 17.85 14.86 10.55
N ILE A 253 18.20 14.74 9.28
CA ILE A 253 19.60 14.80 8.82
C ILE A 253 20.30 16.11 9.20
N LYS A 254 19.56 17.22 9.25
CA LYS A 254 20.11 18.55 9.64
C LYS A 254 20.62 18.57 11.07
N ASN A 255 20.04 17.75 11.93
CA ASN A 255 20.40 17.66 13.34
C ASN A 255 21.52 16.67 13.61
N LEU A 256 21.99 15.92 12.60
CA LEU A 256 22.97 14.84 12.76
C LEU A 256 24.25 15.28 13.51
N PHE A 257 24.69 16.51 13.25
CA PHE A 257 25.90 17.08 13.88
C PHE A 257 25.62 17.91 15.14
N TYR A 258 24.35 17.94 15.61
CA TYR A 258 23.93 18.72 16.77
C TYR A 258 23.27 17.82 17.83
N PRO A 259 24.06 17.04 18.62
CA PRO A 259 23.50 16.08 19.59
C PRO A 259 22.57 16.69 20.63
N SER A 260 22.75 17.97 20.97
CA SER A 260 21.88 18.72 21.88
C SER A 260 20.43 18.86 21.40
N THR A 261 20.19 18.68 20.10
CA THR A 261 18.84 18.78 19.50
C THR A 261 18.14 17.43 19.37
N TYR A 262 18.79 16.33 19.79
CA TYR A 262 18.20 15.00 19.70
C TYR A 262 17.04 14.84 20.67
N ARG A 263 15.92 14.31 20.17
CA ARG A 263 14.75 13.94 20.98
C ARG A 263 14.72 12.43 21.30
N GLY A 264 15.90 11.81 21.30
CA GLY A 264 16.11 10.37 21.54
C GLY A 264 17.55 9.99 21.24
N ILE A 265 17.79 8.71 20.93
CA ILE A 265 19.15 8.20 20.59
C ILE A 265 19.63 8.74 19.24
N ILE A 266 18.70 9.06 18.33
CA ILE A 266 18.96 9.56 17.00
C ILE A 266 18.27 10.92 16.77
N PRO A 267 18.79 11.74 15.84
CA PRO A 267 18.14 13.02 15.50
C PRO A 267 16.76 12.78 14.86
N GLN A 268 15.72 13.40 15.45
CA GLN A 268 14.33 13.26 15.02
C GLN A 268 13.67 14.62 14.79
N GLY A 269 12.56 14.63 14.04
CA GLY A 269 11.68 15.80 13.88
C GLY A 269 11.35 16.21 12.44
N GLU A 270 12.13 15.83 11.43
CA GLU A 270 11.92 16.23 10.03
C GLU A 270 11.02 15.28 9.22
N GLY A 271 10.64 14.13 9.78
CA GLY A 271 9.84 13.12 9.08
C GLY A 271 10.59 12.45 7.92
N GLN A 272 11.92 12.45 7.94
CA GLN A 272 12.75 11.73 6.99
C GLN A 272 12.88 10.27 7.41
N THR A 273 13.11 9.38 6.44
CA THR A 273 13.32 7.96 6.73
C THR A 273 14.79 7.60 6.53
N PHE A 274 15.37 6.95 7.52
CA PHE A 274 16.72 6.39 7.46
C PHE A 274 16.66 4.90 7.79
N THR A 275 17.20 4.06 6.90
CA THR A 275 17.16 2.60 7.09
C THR A 275 18.56 2.02 6.95
N VAL A 276 18.92 1.17 7.89
CA VAL A 276 20.13 0.34 7.83
C VAL A 276 19.68 -1.12 7.87
N SER A 277 20.15 -1.93 6.93
CA SER A 277 19.85 -3.35 6.96
C SER A 277 21.09 -4.20 6.71
N ALA A 278 21.11 -5.33 7.37
CA ALA A 278 22.11 -6.37 7.20
C ALA A 278 21.41 -7.72 7.04
N GLN A 279 21.80 -8.46 6.02
CA GLN A 279 21.31 -9.81 5.77
C GLN A 279 22.50 -10.74 5.58
N THR A 280 22.46 -11.87 6.23
CA THR A 280 23.56 -12.84 6.13
C THR A 280 23.06 -14.27 6.17
N ASN A 281 23.71 -15.11 5.41
CA ASN A 281 23.70 -16.55 5.54
C ASN A 281 25.15 -16.99 5.88
N ALA A 282 25.66 -16.46 6.97
CA ALA A 282 27.01 -16.75 7.52
C ALA A 282 28.15 -16.82 6.46
N ARG A 283 28.19 -17.84 5.62
CA ARG A 283 29.28 -18.10 4.67
C ARG A 283 28.91 -17.88 3.21
N TYR A 284 27.63 -18.11 2.87
CA TYR A 284 27.18 -18.13 1.49
C TYR A 284 26.84 -16.73 0.97
N TYR A 285 26.16 -15.92 1.77
CA TYR A 285 25.62 -14.63 1.38
C TYR A 285 25.73 -13.60 2.48
N GLN A 286 26.14 -12.41 2.11
CA GLN A 286 26.16 -11.23 2.96
C GLN A 286 25.67 -10.02 2.16
N ALA A 287 24.77 -9.24 2.72
CA ALA A 287 24.30 -7.99 2.12
C ALA A 287 24.12 -6.93 3.20
N TYR A 288 24.55 -5.74 2.90
CA TYR A 288 24.40 -4.56 3.74
C TYR A 288 23.80 -3.45 2.90
N SER A 289 22.83 -2.75 3.43
CA SER A 289 22.27 -1.58 2.75
C SER A 289 22.02 -0.45 3.72
N LEU A 290 22.15 0.75 3.16
CA LEU A 290 21.87 2.02 3.81
C LEU A 290 20.99 2.82 2.88
N SER A 291 19.86 3.35 3.38
CA SER A 291 18.99 4.19 2.58
C SER A 291 18.48 5.38 3.37
N PHE A 292 18.36 6.49 2.69
CA PHE A 292 17.83 7.74 3.19
C PHE A 292 16.74 8.23 2.24
N LEU A 293 15.61 8.69 2.78
CA LEU A 293 14.50 9.27 2.03
C LEU A 293 14.02 10.55 2.71
N ASP A 294 14.05 11.65 1.99
CA ASP A 294 13.40 12.90 2.36
C ASP A 294 12.15 13.09 1.46
N PRO A 295 10.93 12.96 1.97
CA PRO A 295 9.71 13.08 1.17
C PRO A 295 9.40 14.53 0.76
N TRP A 296 10.03 15.52 1.40
CA TRP A 296 9.84 16.95 1.14
C TRP A 296 11.16 17.69 0.96
N PHE A 297 12.02 17.18 0.10
CA PHE A 297 13.31 17.78 -0.19
C PHE A 297 13.17 19.24 -0.63
N GLY A 298 13.87 20.13 0.08
CA GLY A 298 13.76 21.58 -0.11
C GLY A 298 12.59 22.23 0.65
N GLY A 299 11.67 21.49 1.26
CA GLY A 299 10.65 21.95 2.22
C GLY A 299 9.48 22.76 1.64
N LYS A 300 9.49 23.11 0.36
CA LYS A 300 8.47 23.97 -0.27
C LYS A 300 7.45 23.21 -1.12
N ARG A 301 7.80 22.03 -1.61
CA ARG A 301 6.98 21.20 -2.49
C ARG A 301 7.17 19.73 -2.13
N PRO A 302 6.19 18.86 -2.40
CA PRO A 302 6.31 17.42 -2.15
C PRO A 302 7.23 16.76 -3.20
N ASN A 303 8.49 17.18 -3.21
CA ASN A 303 9.54 16.54 -3.99
C ASN A 303 10.31 15.62 -3.05
N SER A 304 10.54 14.39 -3.44
CA SER A 304 11.32 13.44 -2.65
C SER A 304 12.75 13.35 -3.15
N LEU A 305 13.68 13.17 -2.21
CA LEU A 305 15.07 12.79 -2.49
C LEU A 305 15.34 11.45 -1.82
N SER A 306 15.77 10.47 -2.57
CA SER A 306 16.23 9.18 -2.06
C SER A 306 17.71 8.99 -2.37
N VAL A 307 18.45 8.47 -1.39
CA VAL A 307 19.85 8.07 -1.57
C VAL A 307 20.01 6.70 -0.95
N SER A 308 20.55 5.76 -1.69
CA SER A 308 20.82 4.43 -1.17
C SER A 308 22.19 3.93 -1.60
N ALA A 309 22.83 3.20 -0.70
CA ALA A 309 24.07 2.48 -0.97
C ALA A 309 23.92 1.04 -0.48
N TYR A 310 24.44 0.10 -1.23
CA TYR A 310 24.39 -1.30 -0.87
C TYR A 310 25.65 -2.04 -1.31
N TYR A 311 25.98 -3.04 -0.52
CA TYR A 311 27.03 -3.99 -0.78
C TYR A 311 26.47 -5.39 -0.60
N SER A 312 26.77 -6.28 -1.52
CA SER A 312 26.49 -7.70 -1.35
C SER A 312 27.66 -8.54 -1.82
N ARG A 313 27.84 -9.66 -1.14
CA ARG A 313 28.82 -10.70 -1.47
C ARG A 313 28.13 -12.05 -1.43
N GLN A 314 28.30 -12.81 -2.48
CA GLN A 314 27.87 -14.19 -2.57
C GLN A 314 29.06 -15.09 -2.90
N THR A 315 29.16 -16.23 -2.23
CA THR A 315 30.08 -17.31 -2.59
C THR A 315 29.34 -18.40 -3.35
N GLY A 316 30.01 -19.07 -4.27
CA GLY A 316 29.44 -20.14 -5.06
C GLY A 316 29.32 -21.45 -4.28
N VAL A 317 28.63 -22.40 -4.89
CA VAL A 317 28.58 -23.80 -4.48
C VAL A 317 29.27 -24.65 -5.54
N ASN A 318 29.83 -25.78 -5.16
CA ASN A 318 30.41 -26.70 -6.13
C ASN A 318 29.31 -27.61 -6.75
N ASN A 319 29.67 -28.34 -7.80
CA ASN A 319 28.72 -29.19 -8.51
C ASN A 319 28.16 -30.35 -7.68
N SER A 320 28.84 -30.75 -6.61
CA SER A 320 28.36 -31.79 -5.69
C SER A 320 27.09 -31.39 -4.95
N PHE A 321 26.92 -30.10 -4.70
CA PHE A 321 25.71 -29.57 -4.08
C PHE A 321 24.46 -29.82 -4.95
N TYR A 322 24.55 -29.56 -6.25
CA TYR A 322 23.43 -29.76 -7.17
C TYR A 322 23.13 -31.23 -7.40
N ASN A 323 24.15 -32.07 -7.53
CA ASN A 323 23.97 -33.51 -7.74
C ASN A 323 23.32 -34.18 -6.54
N ASN A 324 23.65 -33.78 -5.30
CA ASN A 324 23.04 -34.34 -4.09
C ASN A 324 21.61 -33.82 -3.86
N SER A 325 21.31 -32.57 -4.21
CA SER A 325 19.95 -32.02 -4.09
C SER A 325 18.95 -32.70 -5.04
N TRP A 326 19.37 -33.07 -6.23
CA TRP A 326 18.50 -33.74 -7.21
C TRP A 326 18.25 -35.22 -6.87
N SER A 327 19.22 -35.90 -6.26
CA SER A 327 19.05 -37.29 -5.86
C SER A 327 18.16 -37.46 -4.61
N SER A 328 18.02 -36.44 -3.77
CA SER A 328 17.19 -36.48 -2.57
C SER A 328 15.74 -36.03 -2.78
N SER A 329 15.41 -35.37 -3.89
CA SER A 329 14.05 -34.99 -4.23
C SER A 329 13.27 -36.08 -5.02
N GLY A 330 13.89 -37.23 -5.26
CA GLY A 330 13.20 -38.39 -5.78
C GLY A 330 12.21 -38.95 -4.76
N LEU A 331 10.99 -39.16 -5.22
CA LEU A 331 9.75 -39.59 -4.52
C LEU A 331 9.86 -40.85 -3.63
N TYR A 332 11.05 -41.36 -3.39
CA TYR A 332 11.33 -42.58 -2.61
C TYR A 332 11.85 -42.35 -1.19
N GLY A 333 12.03 -41.11 -0.73
CA GLY A 333 12.51 -40.75 0.60
C GLY A 333 11.47 -40.84 1.73
N MET A 334 10.22 -41.15 1.47
CA MET A 334 9.15 -41.21 2.50
C MET A 334 8.95 -42.57 3.15
N GLY A 335 9.85 -43.53 2.97
CA GLY A 335 9.56 -44.92 3.38
C GLY A 335 10.50 -45.61 4.35
N MET A 336 11.62 -45.02 4.80
CA MET A 336 12.54 -45.73 5.69
C MET A 336 13.13 -44.89 6.83
N SER A 337 12.30 -44.47 7.74
CA SER A 337 12.75 -43.86 8.99
C SER A 337 12.29 -44.68 10.19
N TYR A 338 12.82 -45.90 10.34
CA TYR A 338 12.56 -46.72 11.53
C TYR A 338 13.79 -47.55 11.99
N TYR A 339 14.97 -46.96 11.95
CA TYR A 339 16.14 -47.54 12.65
C TYR A 339 16.83 -46.45 13.49
N PRO A 340 16.75 -46.54 14.86
CA PRO A 340 17.42 -45.58 15.74
C PRO A 340 18.91 -45.86 15.78
N GLY A 341 19.68 -45.32 14.93
CA GLY A 341 21.14 -45.45 14.82
C GLY A 341 21.70 -44.94 13.52
N MET A 342 20.88 -44.83 12.50
CA MET A 342 21.28 -44.31 11.17
C MET A 342 21.19 -42.79 11.05
N ASN A 343 20.42 -42.14 11.93
CA ASN A 343 20.20 -40.69 11.83
C ASN A 343 21.43 -39.83 12.06
N ASN A 344 22.39 -40.29 12.89
CA ASN A 344 23.61 -39.50 13.15
C ASN A 344 24.60 -39.58 11.97
N TYR A 345 24.69 -40.73 11.31
CA TYR A 345 25.59 -40.91 10.17
C TYR A 345 25.11 -40.13 8.92
N TYR A 346 23.79 -40.09 8.69
CA TYR A 346 23.21 -39.30 7.59
C TYR A 346 23.31 -37.79 7.86
N ASN A 347 23.05 -37.33 9.08
CA ASN A 347 23.18 -35.91 9.42
C ASN A 347 24.62 -35.40 9.32
N ASP A 348 25.60 -36.15 9.77
CA ASP A 348 27.02 -35.81 9.61
C ASP A 348 27.48 -35.84 8.15
N TYR A 349 26.98 -36.79 7.36
CA TYR A 349 27.26 -36.84 5.92
C TYR A 349 26.65 -35.67 5.16
N TYR A 350 25.40 -35.28 5.47
CA TYR A 350 24.75 -34.13 4.86
C TYR A 350 25.35 -32.80 5.29
N GLN A 351 25.69 -32.64 6.57
CA GLN A 351 26.40 -31.45 7.06
C GLN A 351 27.79 -31.32 6.44
N ASN A 352 28.55 -32.39 6.40
CA ASN A 352 29.88 -32.40 5.79
C ASN A 352 29.81 -32.21 4.25
N SER A 353 28.82 -32.78 3.56
CA SER A 353 28.64 -32.57 2.13
C SER A 353 28.18 -31.14 1.82
N TYR A 354 27.36 -30.53 2.67
CA TYR A 354 26.96 -29.13 2.52
C TYR A 354 28.15 -28.17 2.72
N GLN A 355 28.94 -28.37 3.76
CA GLN A 355 30.16 -27.57 3.98
C GLN A 355 31.20 -27.77 2.87
N ALA A 356 31.38 -29.00 2.38
CA ALA A 356 32.26 -29.30 1.26
C ALA A 356 31.74 -28.77 -0.08
N SER A 357 30.45 -28.46 -0.19
CA SER A 357 29.83 -27.93 -1.42
C SER A 357 30.04 -26.43 -1.61
N LEU A 358 30.34 -25.68 -0.56
CA LEU A 358 30.66 -24.25 -0.68
C LEU A 358 32.05 -24.07 -1.28
N ASP A 359 32.16 -23.24 -2.30
CA ASP A 359 33.42 -22.89 -2.93
C ASP A 359 33.75 -21.41 -2.71
N PRO A 360 34.62 -21.09 -1.72
CA PRO A 360 35.04 -19.75 -1.40
C PRO A 360 35.82 -19.05 -2.53
N ASN A 361 36.30 -19.82 -3.53
CA ASN A 361 36.97 -19.25 -4.69
C ASN A 361 36.00 -18.75 -5.76
N LYS A 362 34.71 -19.12 -5.68
CA LYS A 362 33.65 -18.59 -6.52
C LYS A 362 32.99 -17.44 -5.80
N VAL A 363 33.16 -16.22 -6.30
CA VAL A 363 32.68 -15.00 -5.65
C VAL A 363 31.99 -14.09 -6.63
N LEU A 364 30.83 -13.59 -6.25
CA LEU A 364 30.17 -12.43 -6.84
C LEU A 364 30.06 -11.33 -5.77
N GLN A 365 30.60 -10.15 -6.06
CA GLN A 365 30.39 -8.96 -5.24
C GLN A 365 29.67 -7.88 -6.05
N LEU A 366 28.81 -7.16 -5.38
CA LEU A 366 28.06 -6.04 -5.93
C LEU A 366 28.13 -4.87 -4.96
N VAL A 367 28.57 -3.72 -5.47
CA VAL A 367 28.48 -2.42 -4.80
C VAL A 367 27.58 -1.53 -5.63
N GLY A 368 26.60 -0.92 -5.02
CA GLY A 368 25.70 0.00 -5.72
C GLY A 368 25.43 1.26 -4.91
N VAL A 369 25.28 2.36 -5.64
CA VAL A 369 24.84 3.66 -5.10
C VAL A 369 23.75 4.19 -6.03
N ASN A 370 22.61 4.58 -5.48
CA ASN A 370 21.51 5.17 -6.22
C ASN A 370 21.11 6.50 -5.61
N VAL A 371 20.82 7.47 -6.46
CA VAL A 371 20.24 8.76 -6.09
C VAL A 371 18.95 8.94 -6.90
N GLY A 372 17.84 9.13 -6.22
CA GLY A 372 16.53 9.31 -6.84
C GLY A 372 15.92 10.66 -6.46
N PHE A 373 15.27 11.28 -7.42
CA PHE A 373 14.47 12.49 -7.22
C PHE A 373 13.05 12.24 -7.69
N GLY A 374 12.08 12.42 -6.78
CA GLY A 374 10.66 12.22 -7.04
C GLY A 374 9.90 13.53 -6.99
N LYS A 375 8.84 13.62 -7.81
CA LYS A 375 7.93 14.77 -7.85
C LYS A 375 6.49 14.29 -7.98
N ARG A 376 5.60 14.79 -7.09
CA ARG A 376 4.16 14.65 -7.26
C ARG A 376 3.69 15.60 -8.36
N LEU A 377 3.01 15.08 -9.36
CA LEU A 377 2.46 15.87 -10.47
C LEU A 377 1.11 16.47 -10.07
N LYS A 378 0.71 17.54 -10.73
CA LYS A 378 -0.61 18.16 -10.56
C LYS A 378 -1.55 17.85 -11.73
N TRP A 379 -1.00 17.35 -12.82
CA TRP A 379 -1.73 17.01 -14.04
C TRP A 379 -1.30 15.61 -14.50
N PRO A 380 -2.20 14.74 -14.94
CA PRO A 380 -3.67 14.93 -15.09
C PRO A 380 -4.44 14.96 -13.76
N ASP A 381 -3.92 14.34 -12.71
CA ASP A 381 -4.38 14.44 -11.33
C ASP A 381 -3.17 14.40 -10.37
N ASP A 382 -3.37 14.68 -9.10
CA ASP A 382 -2.30 14.75 -8.11
C ASP A 382 -1.96 13.39 -7.43
N TYR A 383 -2.54 12.30 -7.93
CA TYR A 383 -2.13 10.94 -7.58
C TYR A 383 -0.92 10.46 -8.37
N PHE A 384 -0.52 11.20 -9.42
CA PHE A 384 0.66 10.87 -10.20
C PHE A 384 1.96 11.31 -9.52
N THR A 385 2.93 10.39 -9.54
CA THR A 385 4.31 10.66 -9.13
C THR A 385 5.26 10.31 -10.26
N PHE A 386 6.24 11.18 -10.48
CA PHE A 386 7.32 10.95 -11.41
C PHE A 386 8.63 10.87 -10.62
N THR A 387 9.41 9.82 -10.83
CA THR A 387 10.71 9.62 -10.18
C THR A 387 11.79 9.40 -11.23
N ALA A 388 12.88 10.13 -11.10
CA ALA A 388 14.10 9.93 -11.88
C ALA A 388 15.21 9.45 -10.92
N GLU A 389 15.86 8.34 -11.27
CA GLU A 389 16.90 7.71 -10.47
C GLU A 389 18.18 7.57 -11.29
N LEU A 390 19.31 7.90 -10.70
CA LEU A 390 20.63 7.63 -11.26
C LEU A 390 21.34 6.64 -10.34
N GLY A 391 21.69 5.49 -10.89
CA GLY A 391 22.38 4.42 -10.20
C GLY A 391 23.75 4.15 -10.79
N TYR A 392 24.68 3.76 -9.94
CA TYR A 392 25.95 3.18 -10.32
C TYR A 392 26.12 1.85 -9.63
N ASN A 393 26.38 0.78 -10.39
CA ASN A 393 26.61 -0.56 -9.92
C ASN A 393 27.97 -1.07 -10.37
N TRP A 394 28.75 -1.58 -9.43
CA TRP A 394 30.01 -2.24 -9.68
C TRP A 394 29.91 -3.70 -9.32
N TYR A 395 30.23 -4.56 -10.25
CA TYR A 395 30.24 -6.02 -10.11
C TYR A 395 31.67 -6.55 -10.15
N TYR A 396 31.98 -7.47 -9.26
CA TYR A 396 33.21 -8.23 -9.26
C TYR A 396 32.89 -9.72 -9.28
N LEU A 397 33.43 -10.44 -10.26
CA LEU A 397 33.25 -11.88 -10.43
C LEU A 397 34.61 -12.58 -10.39
N LYS A 398 34.67 -13.65 -9.62
CA LYS A 398 35.81 -14.57 -9.56
C LYS A 398 35.27 -15.98 -9.67
N ASN A 399 35.65 -16.69 -10.76
CA ASN A 399 35.24 -18.07 -11.07
C ASN A 399 33.72 -18.30 -10.92
N TRP A 400 32.92 -17.29 -11.32
CA TRP A 400 31.47 -17.28 -11.15
C TRP A 400 30.77 -17.94 -12.35
N ASP A 401 30.63 -19.26 -12.32
CA ASP A 401 30.15 -20.07 -13.46
C ASP A 401 28.62 -20.03 -13.68
N TYR A 402 27.90 -19.34 -12.78
CA TYR A 402 26.42 -19.26 -12.84
C TYR A 402 25.91 -18.23 -13.86
N LEU A 403 26.77 -17.36 -14.38
CA LEU A 403 26.43 -16.45 -15.46
C LEU A 403 27.00 -16.97 -16.78
N TYR A 404 26.12 -17.18 -17.74
CA TYR A 404 26.49 -17.74 -19.04
C TYR A 404 27.54 -16.90 -19.81
N TYR A 405 27.44 -15.57 -19.66
CA TYR A 405 28.23 -14.63 -20.47
C TYR A 405 29.58 -14.25 -19.86
N MET A 406 29.68 -14.22 -18.54
CA MET A 406 30.88 -13.75 -17.85
C MET A 406 31.09 -14.48 -16.50
N ASN A 407 32.28 -15.00 -16.27
CA ASN A 407 32.64 -15.72 -15.05
C ASN A 407 33.79 -15.08 -14.24
N ASN A 408 34.59 -14.22 -14.84
CA ASN A 408 35.71 -13.54 -14.20
C ASN A 408 35.81 -12.08 -14.67
N GLY A 409 36.16 -11.17 -13.75
CA GLY A 409 36.43 -9.78 -14.05
C GLY A 409 35.54 -8.81 -13.31
N THR A 410 35.55 -7.55 -13.76
CA THR A 410 34.74 -6.47 -13.20
C THR A 410 33.82 -5.89 -14.27
N SER A 411 32.62 -5.52 -13.85
CA SER A 411 31.64 -4.85 -14.71
C SER A 411 31.11 -3.59 -14.04
N ASN A 412 30.81 -2.56 -14.82
CA ASN A 412 30.26 -1.30 -14.35
C ASN A 412 28.92 -1.05 -15.05
N ALA A 413 27.94 -0.53 -14.35
CA ALA A 413 26.68 -0.10 -14.91
C ALA A 413 26.29 1.27 -14.36
N ILE A 414 26.07 2.23 -15.23
CA ILE A 414 25.38 3.48 -14.90
C ILE A 414 23.95 3.32 -15.38
N VAL A 415 22.98 3.42 -14.50
CA VAL A 415 21.57 3.17 -14.80
C VAL A 415 20.77 4.44 -14.58
N LEU A 416 20.11 4.91 -15.62
CA LEU A 416 19.08 5.93 -15.51
C LEU A 416 17.72 5.22 -15.44
N GLY A 417 17.02 5.38 -14.32
CA GLY A 417 15.67 4.90 -14.10
C GLY A 417 14.67 6.04 -14.14
N LEU A 418 13.59 5.90 -14.92
CA LEU A 418 12.47 6.83 -14.93
C LEU A 418 11.20 6.06 -14.58
N THR A 419 10.49 6.50 -13.57
CA THR A 419 9.27 5.85 -13.11
C THR A 419 8.12 6.85 -13.09
N LEU A 420 7.03 6.52 -13.77
CA LEU A 420 5.76 7.19 -13.65
C LEU A 420 4.80 6.24 -12.93
N ALA A 421 4.31 6.66 -11.77
CA ALA A 421 3.38 5.86 -10.98
C ALA A 421 2.13 6.68 -10.64
N ARG A 422 1.00 6.00 -10.51
CA ARG A 422 -0.26 6.56 -10.00
C ARG A 422 -0.84 5.62 -8.96
N THR A 423 -1.23 6.18 -7.82
CA THR A 423 -1.81 5.42 -6.73
C THR A 423 -3.06 6.15 -6.23
N SER A 424 -4.24 5.61 -6.55
CA SER A 424 -5.55 6.16 -6.20
C SER A 424 -6.42 5.14 -5.46
N ILE A 425 -5.80 4.40 -4.53
CA ILE A 425 -6.49 3.42 -3.68
C ILE A 425 -7.09 4.09 -2.44
N ASP A 426 -8.21 3.56 -1.98
CA ASP A 426 -8.91 4.05 -0.79
C ASP A 426 -8.17 3.73 0.52
N ASN A 427 -7.65 2.52 0.69
CA ASN A 427 -6.94 2.09 1.88
C ASN A 427 -5.73 1.21 1.52
N PRO A 428 -4.51 1.51 2.03
CA PRO A 428 -3.32 0.72 1.74
C PRO A 428 -3.33 -0.71 2.28
N LEU A 429 -4.02 -0.96 3.41
CA LEU A 429 -4.05 -2.28 4.07
C LEU A 429 -5.22 -3.13 3.59
N TYR A 430 -6.41 -2.54 3.50
CA TYR A 430 -7.65 -3.22 3.13
C TYR A 430 -8.30 -2.50 1.95
N THR A 431 -7.64 -2.55 0.80
CA THR A 431 -8.09 -1.86 -0.41
C THR A 431 -9.41 -2.44 -0.90
N ARG A 432 -10.43 -1.60 -1.05
CA ARG A 432 -11.74 -1.95 -1.59
C ARG A 432 -11.96 -1.41 -2.99
N SER A 433 -11.42 -0.22 -3.27
CA SER A 433 -11.60 0.46 -4.56
C SER A 433 -10.34 1.22 -4.99
N GLY A 434 -10.26 1.51 -6.28
CA GLY A 434 -9.20 2.32 -6.85
C GLY A 434 -8.18 1.52 -7.66
N SER A 435 -7.13 2.19 -8.08
CA SER A 435 -6.10 1.60 -8.93
C SER A 435 -4.70 2.07 -8.58
N MET A 436 -3.75 1.19 -8.83
CA MET A 436 -2.32 1.48 -8.79
C MET A 436 -1.69 1.06 -10.10
N PHE A 437 -0.89 1.91 -10.70
CA PHE A 437 -0.03 1.49 -11.79
C PHE A 437 1.34 2.16 -11.73
N SER A 438 2.34 1.51 -12.32
CA SER A 438 3.67 2.07 -12.49
C SER A 438 4.27 1.66 -13.81
N LEU A 439 4.83 2.64 -14.52
CA LEU A 439 5.64 2.44 -15.72
C LEU A 439 7.07 2.83 -15.34
N ASN A 440 7.98 1.86 -15.41
CA ASN A 440 9.40 2.06 -15.14
C ASN A 440 10.22 1.79 -16.41
N LEU A 441 11.05 2.75 -16.75
CA LEU A 441 12.02 2.68 -17.85
C LEU A 441 13.42 2.75 -17.25
N GLN A 442 14.24 1.74 -17.50
CA GLN A 442 15.66 1.73 -17.13
C GLN A 442 16.50 1.73 -18.39
N ILE A 443 17.51 2.57 -18.42
CA ILE A 443 18.41 2.73 -19.56
C ILE A 443 19.84 2.89 -19.05
N THR A 444 20.77 2.18 -19.64
CA THR A 444 22.20 2.41 -19.46
C THR A 444 22.76 3.15 -20.68
N PRO A 445 23.76 4.01 -20.51
CA PRO A 445 24.47 4.58 -21.66
C PRO A 445 25.14 3.48 -22.51
N PRO A 446 25.22 3.65 -23.84
CA PRO A 446 25.95 2.71 -24.69
C PRO A 446 27.41 2.53 -24.27
N ALA A 447 27.87 1.28 -24.14
CA ALA A 447 29.21 0.95 -23.64
C ALA A 447 30.35 1.60 -24.46
N GLN A 448 30.12 1.83 -25.76
CA GLN A 448 31.07 2.52 -26.63
C GLN A 448 31.41 3.96 -26.22
N LEU A 449 30.54 4.63 -25.44
CA LEU A 449 30.82 5.98 -24.90
C LEU A 449 31.99 5.97 -23.91
N PHE A 450 32.22 4.86 -23.22
CA PHE A 450 33.26 4.71 -22.19
C PHE A 450 34.50 3.98 -22.70
N THR A 451 34.34 3.12 -23.73
CA THR A 451 35.41 2.24 -24.21
C THR A 451 35.87 2.54 -25.63
N GLY A 452 35.22 3.50 -26.30
CA GLY A 452 35.45 3.80 -27.71
C GLY A 452 34.86 2.76 -28.65
N LYS A 453 35.04 2.99 -29.95
CA LYS A 453 34.58 2.05 -30.98
C LYS A 453 35.48 0.80 -31.02
N LYS A 454 34.89 -0.38 -30.87
CA LYS A 454 35.57 -1.69 -30.92
C LYS A 454 34.83 -2.62 -31.86
N ASP A 455 35.54 -3.62 -32.35
CA ASP A 455 34.88 -4.73 -33.05
C ASP A 455 34.27 -5.71 -32.04
N TRP A 456 33.03 -5.39 -31.65
CA TRP A 456 32.27 -6.20 -30.68
C TRP A 456 31.99 -7.61 -31.17
N LYS A 457 31.90 -7.81 -32.47
CA LYS A 457 31.72 -9.12 -33.08
C LYS A 457 32.97 -9.98 -32.89
N ALA A 458 34.14 -9.46 -33.22
CA ALA A 458 35.42 -10.16 -33.05
C ALA A 458 35.67 -10.50 -31.57
N LEU A 459 35.39 -9.58 -30.64
CA LEU A 459 35.52 -9.83 -29.20
C LEU A 459 34.58 -10.93 -28.70
N ARG A 460 33.35 -10.99 -29.20
CA ARG A 460 32.39 -12.04 -28.86
C ARG A 460 32.80 -13.40 -29.45
N ASP A 461 33.20 -13.41 -30.70
CA ASP A 461 33.59 -14.63 -31.42
C ASP A 461 34.88 -15.25 -30.85
N ALA A 462 35.80 -14.43 -30.32
CA ALA A 462 37.00 -14.88 -29.62
C ALA A 462 36.71 -15.71 -28.36
N ASN A 463 35.62 -15.42 -27.64
CA ASN A 463 35.11 -16.17 -26.48
C ASN A 463 36.15 -16.52 -25.40
N THR A 464 37.22 -15.75 -25.30
CA THR A 464 38.27 -15.90 -24.29
C THR A 464 37.88 -15.16 -22.99
N THR A 465 38.51 -15.49 -21.85
CA THR A 465 38.28 -14.78 -20.59
C THR A 465 38.57 -13.30 -20.70
N ASP A 466 39.60 -12.89 -21.41
CA ASP A 466 39.98 -11.49 -21.56
C ASP A 466 39.06 -10.75 -22.54
N SER A 467 38.62 -11.40 -23.63
CA SER A 467 37.61 -10.81 -24.50
C SER A 467 36.28 -10.60 -23.78
N LYS A 468 35.86 -11.53 -22.91
CA LYS A 468 34.66 -11.40 -22.07
C LYS A 468 34.79 -10.27 -21.05
N LYS A 469 35.95 -10.10 -20.37
CA LYS A 469 36.18 -8.97 -19.48
C LYS A 469 36.06 -7.63 -20.19
N GLU A 470 36.59 -7.55 -21.41
CA GLU A 470 36.51 -6.32 -22.19
C GLU A 470 35.12 -6.07 -22.74
N LEU A 471 34.41 -7.13 -23.17
CA LEU A 471 33.05 -7.07 -23.70
C LEU A 471 32.05 -6.55 -22.65
N TYR A 472 32.14 -7.04 -21.41
CA TYR A 472 31.21 -6.73 -20.33
C TYR A 472 31.76 -5.74 -19.29
N ARG A 473 32.82 -5.01 -19.61
CA ARG A 473 33.39 -3.98 -18.73
C ARG A 473 32.38 -2.90 -18.40
N TRP A 474 31.54 -2.52 -19.35
CA TRP A 474 30.40 -1.63 -19.19
C TRP A 474 29.13 -2.32 -19.66
N ILE A 475 28.15 -2.40 -18.76
CA ILE A 475 26.86 -3.02 -19.02
C ILE A 475 25.98 -2.12 -19.84
N GLU A 476 25.35 -2.68 -20.86
CA GLU A 476 24.48 -1.96 -21.79
C GLU A 476 23.13 -2.68 -21.87
N TYR A 477 22.04 -2.02 -21.49
CA TYR A 477 20.68 -2.52 -21.65
C TYR A 477 19.64 -1.39 -21.60
N TRP A 478 18.44 -1.69 -22.04
CA TRP A 478 17.23 -0.97 -21.74
C TRP A 478 16.18 -1.96 -21.26
N LYS A 479 15.33 -1.51 -20.31
CA LYS A 479 14.31 -2.35 -19.68
C LYS A 479 13.07 -1.52 -19.42
N ILE A 480 11.92 -2.03 -19.84
CA ILE A 480 10.62 -1.42 -19.61
C ILE A 480 9.81 -2.35 -18.74
N ARG A 481 9.21 -1.84 -17.68
CA ARG A 481 8.30 -2.59 -16.80
C ARG A 481 7.03 -1.79 -16.59
N PHE A 482 5.91 -2.44 -16.82
CA PHE A 482 4.60 -1.92 -16.48
C PHE A 482 3.93 -2.86 -15.49
N LYS A 483 3.40 -2.30 -14.40
CA LYS A 483 2.64 -3.04 -13.36
C LYS A 483 1.35 -2.30 -13.10
N SER A 484 0.25 -3.02 -13.08
CA SER A 484 -1.07 -2.47 -12.79
C SER A 484 -1.83 -3.39 -11.83
N ARG A 485 -2.53 -2.76 -10.88
CA ARG A 485 -3.51 -3.41 -9.99
C ARG A 485 -4.74 -2.55 -9.93
N THR A 486 -5.90 -3.17 -10.11
CA THR A 486 -7.19 -2.48 -10.01
C THR A 486 -8.08 -3.26 -9.06
N TYR A 487 -8.75 -2.54 -8.18
CA TYR A 487 -9.63 -3.07 -7.16
C TYR A 487 -11.05 -2.59 -7.47
N THR A 488 -11.96 -3.53 -7.71
CA THR A 488 -13.35 -3.25 -8.05
C THR A 488 -14.26 -3.90 -7.02
N PRO A 489 -15.02 -3.14 -6.24
CA PRO A 489 -16.03 -3.69 -5.34
C PRO A 489 -17.15 -4.32 -6.18
N LEU A 490 -17.54 -5.54 -5.83
CA LEU A 490 -18.62 -6.28 -6.53
C LEU A 490 -19.98 -6.11 -5.87
N SER A 491 -20.05 -5.42 -4.73
CA SER A 491 -21.28 -5.12 -3.99
C SER A 491 -21.17 -3.74 -3.35
N ASN A 492 -22.31 -3.11 -3.10
CA ASN A 492 -22.40 -1.84 -2.38
C ASN A 492 -22.68 -2.04 -0.87
N ASP A 493 -22.62 -3.28 -0.36
CA ASP A 493 -22.84 -3.57 1.05
C ASP A 493 -21.60 -3.17 1.86
N PRO A 494 -21.70 -2.21 2.82
CA PRO A 494 -20.56 -1.78 3.63
C PRO A 494 -19.98 -2.88 4.51
N GLN A 495 -20.80 -3.86 4.92
CA GLN A 495 -20.40 -4.91 5.85
C GLN A 495 -19.76 -6.11 5.14
N TRP A 496 -20.19 -6.41 3.91
CA TRP A 496 -19.70 -7.54 3.15
C TRP A 496 -19.61 -7.23 1.67
N THR A 497 -18.44 -6.77 1.24
CA THR A 497 -18.16 -6.44 -0.16
C THR A 497 -17.04 -7.31 -0.69
N PRO A 498 -17.33 -8.29 -1.58
CA PRO A 498 -16.28 -8.95 -2.33
C PRO A 498 -15.57 -7.94 -3.22
N VAL A 499 -14.24 -7.98 -3.24
CA VAL A 499 -13.42 -7.11 -4.08
C VAL A 499 -12.70 -7.94 -5.13
N LEU A 500 -12.91 -7.61 -6.39
CA LEU A 500 -12.15 -8.18 -7.50
C LEU A 500 -10.85 -7.41 -7.67
N MET A 501 -9.72 -8.06 -7.40
CA MET A 501 -8.41 -7.51 -7.70
C MET A 501 -7.89 -8.09 -9.01
N THR A 502 -7.68 -7.21 -9.99
CA THR A 502 -7.02 -7.56 -11.26
C THR A 502 -5.59 -7.06 -11.25
N ARG A 503 -4.65 -7.91 -11.70
CA ARG A 503 -3.24 -7.60 -11.81
C ARG A 503 -2.75 -7.84 -13.23
N PHE A 504 -2.01 -6.88 -13.76
CA PHE A 504 -1.33 -6.99 -15.03
C PHE A 504 0.10 -6.51 -14.91
N ASP A 505 1.07 -7.39 -15.20
CA ASP A 505 2.49 -7.09 -15.19
C ASP A 505 3.05 -7.38 -16.58
N PHE A 506 3.84 -6.45 -17.10
CA PHE A 506 4.48 -6.56 -18.43
C PHE A 506 5.93 -6.10 -18.33
N GLY A 507 6.83 -6.81 -18.98
CA GLY A 507 8.26 -6.48 -19.01
C GLY A 507 8.88 -6.71 -20.39
N LEU A 508 9.73 -5.78 -20.80
CA LEU A 508 10.58 -5.89 -21.98
C LEU A 508 12.02 -5.59 -21.60
N LEU A 509 12.94 -6.34 -22.17
CA LEU A 509 14.39 -6.16 -22.00
C LEU A 509 15.08 -6.24 -23.35
N GLY A 510 16.02 -5.33 -23.58
CA GLY A 510 16.82 -5.34 -24.79
C GLY A 510 18.20 -4.72 -24.59
N SER A 511 19.03 -4.80 -25.61
CA SER A 511 20.34 -4.13 -25.68
C SER A 511 20.40 -3.26 -26.95
N PHE A 512 21.17 -2.18 -26.90
CA PHE A 512 21.38 -1.33 -28.09
C PHE A 512 22.27 -2.02 -29.11
N ASN A 513 23.20 -2.85 -28.63
CA ASN A 513 24.08 -3.65 -29.47
C ASN A 513 23.77 -5.14 -29.27
N LYS A 514 23.49 -5.83 -30.40
CA LYS A 514 23.18 -7.27 -30.41
C LYS A 514 24.27 -8.17 -29.84
N TYR A 515 25.50 -7.70 -29.79
CA TYR A 515 26.66 -8.41 -29.25
C TYR A 515 26.89 -8.18 -27.74
N LEU A 516 26.25 -7.15 -27.16
CA LEU A 516 26.42 -6.71 -25.75
C LEU A 516 25.16 -6.98 -24.93
N LYS A 517 24.67 -8.22 -24.93
CA LYS A 517 23.56 -8.58 -24.03
C LYS A 517 24.05 -8.56 -22.58
N SER A 518 23.32 -7.86 -21.70
CA SER A 518 23.68 -7.80 -20.29
C SER A 518 23.71 -9.19 -19.66
N PRO A 519 24.78 -9.57 -18.96
CA PRO A 519 24.82 -10.82 -18.21
C PRO A 519 24.04 -10.79 -16.91
N PHE A 520 23.63 -9.59 -16.42
CA PHE A 520 23.01 -9.39 -15.12
C PHE A 520 21.51 -9.09 -15.20
N GLU A 521 21.01 -8.72 -16.38
CA GLU A 521 19.59 -8.38 -16.57
C GLU A 521 18.89 -9.46 -17.38
N THR A 522 18.01 -10.22 -16.70
CA THR A 522 17.24 -11.31 -17.32
C THR A 522 15.91 -11.47 -16.59
N PHE A 523 14.86 -11.87 -17.30
CA PHE A 523 13.62 -12.32 -16.69
C PHE A 523 13.64 -13.85 -16.63
N TYR A 524 13.43 -14.39 -15.45
CA TYR A 524 13.21 -15.82 -15.24
C TYR A 524 11.78 -16.06 -14.80
N VAL A 525 11.14 -17.07 -15.36
CA VAL A 525 9.78 -17.46 -15.00
C VAL A 525 9.80 -18.83 -14.35
N GLY A 526 9.11 -18.97 -13.22
CA GLY A 526 9.01 -20.22 -12.47
C GLY A 526 9.13 -20.01 -10.97
N GLY A 527 8.85 -21.07 -10.22
CA GLY A 527 8.91 -21.10 -8.78
C GLY A 527 7.67 -20.56 -8.06
N ASP A 528 7.60 -20.80 -6.77
CA ASP A 528 6.48 -20.42 -5.89
C ASP A 528 6.56 -18.95 -5.39
N GLY A 529 7.66 -18.26 -5.67
CA GLY A 529 7.94 -16.92 -5.17
C GLY A 529 8.37 -16.88 -3.70
N MET A 530 8.45 -18.01 -3.02
CA MET A 530 8.86 -18.11 -1.60
C MET A 530 10.32 -18.55 -1.45
N SER A 531 10.79 -19.46 -2.31
CA SER A 531 12.19 -19.82 -2.39
C SER A 531 12.93 -18.75 -3.18
N GLY A 532 13.71 -17.92 -2.48
CA GLY A 532 14.52 -16.89 -3.12
C GLY A 532 15.43 -17.51 -4.19
N SER A 533 15.25 -17.11 -5.45
CA SER A 533 16.24 -17.39 -6.48
C SER A 533 17.49 -16.58 -6.14
N TYR A 534 18.58 -17.27 -5.86
CA TYR A 534 19.85 -16.66 -5.51
C TYR A 534 20.67 -16.20 -6.73
N THR A 535 20.01 -15.98 -7.85
CA THR A 535 20.62 -15.37 -9.04
C THR A 535 20.51 -13.86 -8.94
N TYR A 536 21.63 -13.21 -8.66
CA TYR A 536 21.71 -11.74 -8.60
C TYR A 536 21.44 -11.13 -9.96
N ALA A 537 20.84 -9.93 -9.91
CA ALA A 537 20.52 -9.09 -11.06
C ALA A 537 19.48 -9.67 -12.04
N THR A 538 18.71 -10.65 -11.62
CA THR A 538 17.62 -11.21 -12.41
C THR A 538 16.28 -11.02 -11.74
N GLU A 539 15.23 -10.76 -12.49
CA GLU A 539 13.86 -10.75 -11.99
C GLU A 539 13.21 -12.11 -12.16
N THR A 540 12.77 -12.68 -11.04
CA THR A 540 12.00 -13.93 -11.05
C THR A 540 10.52 -13.61 -11.06
N ILE A 541 9.80 -14.13 -12.03
CA ILE A 541 8.35 -14.06 -12.14
C ILE A 541 7.82 -15.38 -11.60
N ALA A 542 7.19 -15.35 -10.42
CA ALA A 542 6.64 -16.54 -9.78
C ALA A 542 5.56 -17.17 -10.67
N LEU A 543 5.68 -18.47 -10.92
CA LEU A 543 4.70 -19.28 -11.66
C LEU A 543 4.53 -20.60 -10.92
N ARG A 544 3.40 -20.75 -10.23
CA ARG A 544 3.09 -21.97 -9.46
C ARG A 544 3.07 -23.21 -10.38
N GLY A 545 3.61 -24.29 -9.87
CA GLY A 545 3.66 -25.58 -10.58
C GLY A 545 4.88 -25.75 -11.48
N TYR A 546 5.79 -24.79 -11.51
CA TYR A 546 7.04 -24.86 -12.25
C TYR A 546 8.22 -24.57 -11.33
N ASP A 547 9.34 -25.24 -11.56
CA ASP A 547 10.57 -25.00 -10.81
C ASP A 547 11.16 -23.61 -11.11
N ASN A 548 12.00 -23.12 -10.22
CA ASN A 548 12.64 -21.82 -10.39
C ASN A 548 13.49 -21.79 -11.68
N GLY A 549 13.21 -20.79 -12.53
CA GLY A 549 14.02 -20.53 -13.72
C GLY A 549 13.88 -21.57 -14.86
N VAL A 550 12.72 -22.22 -14.95
CA VAL A 550 12.43 -23.17 -16.04
C VAL A 550 12.27 -22.48 -17.39
N PHE A 551 11.82 -21.23 -17.42
CA PHE A 551 11.61 -20.43 -18.63
C PHE A 551 12.39 -19.13 -18.62
#